data_815266653795cf443a2e3a4dc5fc4a05
#
_entry.id   815266653795cf443a2e3a4dc5fc4a05
#
_cell.length_a   1.000
_cell.length_b   1.000
_cell.length_c   1.000
_cell.angle_alpha   90.00
_cell.angle_beta   90.00
_cell.angle_gamma   90.00
#
_symmetry.space_group_name_H-M   'P 1'
#
loop_
_entity.id
_entity.type
_entity.pdbx_description
1 polymer ?
#
loop_
_entity_poly.entity_id
_entity_poly.type
_entity_poly.pdbx_seq_one_letter_code
_entity_poly.pdbx_strand_id
1 'polypeptide(L)'
;MSEFVLHSKLEADTFEIADLEVSRLLLMNDARFPWLILVPQVSDMRDLHNLPKDHYQVVTREIAHVSQILQTLTQAHKMNVVATGI
;
A
#
# COMPACT_ATOMS: atom_id res chain seq x y z
N MET A 1 -3.98 -16.50 -17.08
CA MET A 1 -3.46 -15.79 -15.88
C MET A 1 -3.88 -14.35 -15.97
N SER A 2 -4.59 -13.87 -14.98
CA SER A 2 -5.02 -12.48 -14.98
C SER A 2 -3.88 -11.58 -14.52
N GLU A 3 -3.71 -10.48 -15.20
CA GLU A 3 -2.74 -9.46 -14.81
C GLU A 3 -3.34 -8.57 -13.73
N PHE A 4 -2.49 -8.16 -12.79
CA PHE A 4 -2.90 -7.16 -11.83
C PHE A 4 -3.06 -5.81 -12.52
N VAL A 5 -4.21 -5.17 -12.31
CA VAL A 5 -4.50 -3.84 -12.84
C VAL A 5 -4.86 -2.94 -11.66
N LEU A 6 -4.15 -1.83 -11.52
CA LEU A 6 -4.43 -0.86 -10.48
C LEU A 6 -5.77 -0.18 -10.74
N HIS A 7 -6.58 -0.01 -9.68
CA HIS A 7 -7.86 0.69 -9.79
C HIS A 7 -7.63 2.08 -10.39
N SER A 8 -8.45 2.46 -11.38
CA SER A 8 -8.26 3.68 -12.15
C SER A 8 -8.24 4.95 -11.30
N LYS A 9 -9.02 4.99 -10.22
CA LYS A 9 -9.05 6.13 -9.32
C LYS A 9 -7.75 6.27 -8.54
N LEU A 10 -7.18 5.16 -8.08
CA LEU A 10 -5.88 5.18 -7.42
C LEU A 10 -4.78 5.57 -8.39
N GLU A 11 -4.82 5.05 -9.61
CA GLU A 11 -3.85 5.42 -10.63
C GLU A 11 -3.85 6.92 -10.91
N ALA A 12 -5.05 7.53 -10.94
CA ALA A 12 -5.18 8.95 -11.23
C ALA A 12 -4.72 9.83 -10.06
N ASP A 13 -4.91 9.38 -8.82
CA ASP A 13 -4.73 10.19 -7.62
C ASP A 13 -3.39 9.96 -6.90
N THR A 14 -2.54 9.05 -7.40
CA THR A 14 -1.29 8.70 -6.73
C THR A 14 -0.10 8.73 -7.67
N PHE A 15 1.09 8.76 -7.06
CA PHE A 15 2.35 8.54 -7.75
C PHE A 15 2.88 7.16 -7.37
N GLU A 16 3.33 6.39 -8.35
CA GLU A 16 3.97 5.10 -8.09
C GLU A 16 5.38 5.35 -7.58
N ILE A 17 5.70 4.77 -6.42
CA ILE A 17 7.02 4.91 -5.79
C ILE A 17 7.88 3.68 -6.09
N ALA A 18 7.35 2.49 -5.83
CA ALA A 18 8.10 1.26 -5.97
C ALA A 18 7.19 0.04 -5.99
N ASP A 19 7.67 -1.04 -6.57
CA ASP A 19 7.07 -2.36 -6.40
C ASP A 19 7.87 -3.09 -5.33
N LEU A 20 7.19 -3.50 -4.27
CA LEU A 20 7.75 -4.32 -3.22
C LEU A 20 7.55 -5.81 -3.59
N GLU A 21 7.79 -6.71 -2.64
CA GLU A 21 7.70 -8.14 -2.94
C GLU A 21 6.28 -8.55 -3.35
N VAL A 22 5.26 -8.05 -2.65
CA VAL A 22 3.86 -8.35 -2.96
C VAL A 22 3.09 -7.10 -3.36
N SER A 23 3.36 -5.98 -2.72
CA SER A 23 2.56 -4.77 -2.87
C SER A 23 3.25 -3.72 -3.73
N ARG A 24 2.45 -2.89 -4.38
CA ARG A 24 2.92 -1.66 -5.01
C ARG A 24 2.75 -0.52 -4.01
N LEU A 25 3.82 0.25 -3.84
CA LEU A 25 3.83 1.41 -2.96
C LEU A 25 3.48 2.67 -3.74
N LEU A 26 2.45 3.35 -3.29
CA LEU A 26 1.97 4.59 -3.91
C LEU A 26 2.06 5.73 -2.92
N LEU A 27 2.31 6.92 -3.44
CA LEU A 27 2.21 8.16 -2.67
C LEU A 27 0.95 8.89 -3.09
N MET A 28 0.07 9.19 -2.15
CA MET A 28 -1.13 9.97 -2.44
C MET A 28 -0.74 11.39 -2.84
N ASN A 29 -1.35 11.88 -3.91
CA ASN A 29 -1.15 13.25 -4.38
C ASN A 29 -1.95 14.22 -3.50
N ASP A 30 -1.45 14.46 -2.29
CA ASP A 30 -2.08 15.35 -1.30
C ASP A 30 -0.98 16.19 -0.65
N ALA A 31 -1.00 17.49 -0.92
CA ALA A 31 0.02 18.40 -0.43
C ALA A 31 -0.11 18.72 1.07
N ARG A 32 -1.23 18.36 1.70
CA ARG A 32 -1.48 18.70 3.11
C ARG A 32 -0.68 17.87 4.08
N PHE A 33 -0.51 16.58 3.78
CA PHE A 33 0.26 15.67 4.59
C PHE A 33 0.64 14.45 3.76
N PRO A 34 1.81 13.84 4.05
CA PRO A 34 2.24 12.65 3.32
C PRO A 34 1.48 11.42 3.81
N TRP A 35 0.96 10.64 2.88
CA TRP A 35 0.43 9.32 3.19
C TRP A 35 0.68 8.36 2.04
N LEU A 36 1.01 7.15 2.41
CA LEU A 36 1.38 6.10 1.49
C LEU A 36 0.28 5.04 1.43
N ILE A 37 0.14 4.45 0.27
CA ILE A 37 -0.83 3.38 0.05
C ILE A 37 -0.06 2.15 -0.43
N LEU A 38 -0.31 1.02 0.20
CA LEU A 38 0.19 -0.26 -0.25
C LEU A 38 -0.93 -1.02 -0.92
N VAL A 39 -0.74 -1.39 -2.18
CA VAL A 39 -1.72 -2.15 -2.94
C VAL A 39 -1.12 -3.51 -3.27
N PRO A 40 -1.56 -4.59 -2.61
CA PRO A 40 -1.11 -5.92 -2.99
C PRO A 40 -1.43 -6.21 -4.45
N GLN A 41 -0.43 -6.66 -5.20
CA GLN A 41 -0.58 -6.90 -6.63
C GLN A 41 -1.17 -8.30 -6.87
N VAL A 42 -2.40 -8.47 -6.41
CA VAL A 42 -3.14 -9.73 -6.53
C VAL A 42 -4.46 -9.42 -7.24
N SER A 43 -4.73 -10.13 -8.34
CA SER A 43 -5.96 -9.95 -9.11
C SER A 43 -7.18 -10.34 -8.30
N ASP A 44 -8.28 -9.63 -8.53
CA ASP A 44 -9.60 -9.93 -7.96
C ASP A 44 -9.66 -9.84 -6.44
N MET A 45 -8.69 -9.18 -5.82
CA MET A 45 -8.67 -8.97 -4.38
C MET A 45 -9.32 -7.63 -4.05
N ARG A 46 -10.30 -7.65 -3.14
CA ARG A 46 -10.99 -6.44 -2.67
C ARG A 46 -10.63 -6.07 -1.25
N ASP A 47 -10.42 -7.08 -0.41
CA ASP A 47 -10.19 -6.89 1.01
C ASP A 47 -8.97 -7.67 1.46
N LEU A 48 -8.39 -7.26 2.56
CA LEU A 48 -7.20 -7.88 3.12
C LEU A 48 -7.37 -9.39 3.31
N HIS A 49 -8.55 -9.81 3.76
CA HIS A 49 -8.81 -11.23 4.02
C HIS A 49 -8.91 -12.08 2.75
N ASN A 50 -8.99 -11.46 1.58
CA ASN A 50 -8.94 -12.18 0.30
C ASN A 50 -7.51 -12.54 -0.11
N LEU A 51 -6.51 -12.00 0.57
CA LEU A 51 -5.12 -12.22 0.25
C LEU A 51 -4.74 -13.67 0.51
N PRO A 52 -4.00 -14.32 -0.41
CA PRO A 52 -3.49 -15.68 -0.16
C PRO A 52 -2.70 -15.74 1.14
N LYS A 53 -2.81 -16.86 1.86
CA LYS A 53 -2.21 -16.99 3.20
C LYS A 53 -0.69 -16.81 3.21
N ASP A 54 -0.01 -17.29 2.19
CA ASP A 54 1.44 -17.16 2.08
C ASP A 54 1.88 -15.71 1.85
N HIS A 55 0.96 -14.83 1.46
CA HIS A 55 1.25 -13.42 1.29
C HIS A 55 1.04 -12.59 2.55
N TYR A 56 0.31 -13.11 3.55
CA TYR A 56 0.03 -12.35 4.77
C TYR A 56 1.30 -11.89 5.47
N GLN A 57 2.26 -12.78 5.63
CA GLN A 57 3.51 -12.44 6.32
C GLN A 57 4.30 -11.39 5.55
N VAL A 58 4.35 -11.50 4.24
CA VAL A 58 5.08 -10.57 3.40
C VAL A 58 4.44 -9.19 3.47
N VAL A 59 3.12 -9.11 3.32
CA VAL A 59 2.40 -7.83 3.36
C VAL A 59 2.54 -7.18 4.74
N THR A 60 2.45 -7.96 5.81
CA THR A 60 2.63 -7.43 7.17
C THR A 60 4.02 -6.82 7.35
N ARG A 61 5.06 -7.48 6.85
CA ARG A 61 6.42 -6.94 6.89
C ARG A 61 6.56 -5.69 6.04
N GLU A 62 5.92 -5.65 4.89
CA GLU A 62 5.91 -4.48 4.02
C GLU A 62 5.26 -3.29 4.72
N ILE A 63 4.13 -3.50 5.37
CA ILE A 63 3.44 -2.46 6.14
C ILE A 63 4.34 -1.91 7.24
N ALA A 64 4.94 -2.80 8.03
CA ALA A 64 5.81 -2.38 9.12
C ALA A 64 7.04 -1.61 8.62
N HIS A 65 7.66 -2.09 7.56
CA HIS A 65 8.83 -1.46 6.98
C HIS A 65 8.52 -0.07 6.42
N VAL A 66 7.46 0.05 5.67
CA VAL A 66 7.02 1.32 5.07
C VAL A 66 6.60 2.30 6.16
N SER A 67 5.90 1.84 7.19
CA SER A 67 5.51 2.69 8.32
C SER A 67 6.73 3.27 9.02
N GLN A 68 7.76 2.46 9.25
CA GLN A 68 8.98 2.94 9.88
C GLN A 68 9.70 3.99 9.03
N ILE A 69 9.78 3.77 7.74
CA ILE A 69 10.41 4.71 6.81
C ILE A 69 9.64 6.04 6.82
N LEU A 70 8.34 5.98 6.71
CA LEU A 70 7.51 7.19 6.69
C LEU A 70 7.63 7.96 8.00
N GLN A 71 7.59 7.26 9.13
CA GLN A 71 7.75 7.89 10.44
C GLN A 71 9.11 8.59 10.56
N THR A 72 10.17 7.93 10.11
CA THR A 72 11.52 8.50 10.15
C THR A 72 11.62 9.75 9.28
N LEU A 73 11.07 9.70 8.06
CA LEU A 73 11.13 10.82 7.13
C LEU A 73 10.30 12.02 7.59
N THR A 74 9.16 11.79 8.20
CA THR A 74 8.24 12.84 8.63
C THR A 74 8.43 13.24 10.08
N GLN A 75 9.19 12.47 10.86
CA GLN A 75 9.37 12.66 12.31
C GLN A 75 8.04 12.63 13.07
N ALA A 76 7.09 11.84 12.57
CA ALA A 76 5.78 11.74 13.17
C ALA A 76 5.84 11.04 14.52
N HIS A 77 5.04 11.52 15.48
CA HIS A 77 4.97 10.91 16.80
C HIS A 77 4.22 9.57 16.76
N LYS A 78 3.28 9.43 15.84
CA LYS A 78 2.46 8.24 15.75
C LYS A 78 2.10 7.97 14.30
N MET A 79 2.07 6.69 13.95
CA MET A 79 1.61 6.23 12.63
C MET A 79 0.26 5.54 12.77
N ASN A 80 -0.58 5.75 11.80
CA ASN A 80 -1.85 5.04 11.69
C ASN A 80 -1.83 4.17 10.44
N VAL A 81 -2.27 2.94 10.59
CA VAL A 81 -2.39 2.00 9.48
C VAL A 81 -3.86 1.63 9.32
N VAL A 82 -4.39 1.85 8.13
CA VAL A 82 -5.81 1.63 7.86
C VAL A 82 -5.94 0.78 6.61
N ALA A 83 -6.78 -0.26 6.68
CA ALA A 83 -7.17 -1.02 5.51
C ALA A 83 -8.48 -0.43 4.98
N THR A 84 -8.49 -0.01 3.71
CA THR A 84 -9.69 0.55 3.10
C THR A 84 -10.13 -0.32 1.93
N GLY A 85 -11.44 -0.57 1.85
CA GLY A 85 -12.04 -1.20 0.68
C GLY A 85 -12.16 -0.19 -0.48
N ILE A 86 -12.18 -0.72 -1.65
CA ILE A 86 -12.33 0.08 -2.87
C ILE A 86 -13.71 -0.11 -3.45
#